data_977575ed87d8697af1271bf82afaa874
#
_entry.id   977575ed87d8697af1271bf82afaa874
#
_cell.length_a   1.000
_cell.length_b   1.000
_cell.length_c   1.000
_cell.angle_alpha   90.00
_cell.angle_beta   90.00
_cell.angle_gamma   90.00
#
_symmetry.space_group_name_H-M   'P 1'
#
loop_
_entity.id
_entity.type
_entity.pdbx_description
1 polymer ?
#
loop_
_entity_poly.entity_id
_entity_poly.type
_entity_poly.pdbx_seq_one_letter_code
_entity_poly.pdbx_strand_id
1 'polypeptide(L)'
;GGAVCFASGFSEAGAELADGANLQAELVAAAGDMPILGPNCYGFINALEGAAIWPDQHGCKRVERGVAILAQSSNIAINLTMQKRALPIAYVVACGNMAQTSQAQIAMALLEDPRVTAIGLHIEGFGDTAEWHALALKAAAKGIPLVALKVGKSEHAQAATVSHTASLAGSHAGANALLARLGIARVPDIPSFLETLKLLHTVGRLDTQSLATISCSGGEASLAADTAHGRALSFPPLSAAQRAALFDALGPKVALANPLDYHTYIWRDTARMSDTFAALAGPETGMTLAIVDYPHTDAADWACATEAVL
;
A
#
# COMPACT_ATOMS: atom_id res chain seq x y z
N GLY A 1 12.72 7.36 -27.21
CA GLY A 1 12.43 5.98 -26.80
C GLY A 1 13.23 5.58 -25.58
N GLY A 2 13.02 4.39 -25.06
CA GLY A 2 13.73 3.78 -23.94
C GLY A 2 13.81 2.28 -24.13
N ALA A 3 14.54 1.59 -23.26
CA ALA A 3 14.68 0.15 -23.30
C ALA A 3 14.37 -0.48 -21.94
N VAL A 4 13.92 -1.73 -21.99
CA VAL A 4 13.80 -2.61 -20.83
C VAL A 4 14.82 -3.72 -20.98
N CYS A 5 15.75 -3.82 -20.05
CA CYS A 5 16.74 -4.90 -20.01
C CYS A 5 16.32 -5.91 -18.95
N PHE A 6 15.69 -7.01 -19.38
CA PHE A 6 15.22 -8.00 -18.41
C PHE A 6 16.26 -9.07 -18.08
N ALA A 7 17.33 -9.17 -18.87
CA ALA A 7 18.39 -10.13 -18.65
C ALA A 7 19.05 -9.97 -17.28
N SER A 8 19.44 -11.08 -16.66
CA SER A 8 20.24 -11.17 -15.45
C SER A 8 21.71 -11.50 -15.77
N GLY A 9 22.59 -11.49 -14.78
CA GLY A 9 24.02 -11.73 -14.94
C GLY A 9 24.86 -10.46 -14.90
N PHE A 10 24.31 -9.39 -14.39
CA PHE A 10 24.98 -8.09 -14.19
C PHE A 10 25.51 -7.95 -12.75
N SER A 11 25.44 -6.77 -12.17
CA SER A 11 26.00 -6.52 -10.84
C SER A 11 25.41 -7.37 -9.72
N GLU A 12 24.18 -7.83 -9.86
CA GLU A 12 23.51 -8.74 -8.89
C GLU A 12 24.17 -10.13 -8.85
N ALA A 13 24.80 -10.55 -9.92
CA ALA A 13 25.51 -11.83 -10.00
C ALA A 13 26.98 -11.74 -9.57
N GLY A 14 27.40 -10.64 -8.94
CA GLY A 14 28.81 -10.36 -8.60
C GLY A 14 29.48 -11.38 -7.66
N ALA A 15 28.69 -12.20 -6.94
CA ALA A 15 29.21 -13.32 -6.16
C ALA A 15 29.52 -14.56 -7.03
N GLU A 16 28.88 -14.67 -8.20
CA GLU A 16 28.95 -15.83 -9.09
C GLU A 16 29.72 -15.53 -10.37
N LEU A 17 29.68 -14.27 -10.84
CA LEU A 17 30.28 -13.81 -12.09
C LEU A 17 31.18 -12.61 -11.84
N ALA A 18 32.49 -12.78 -11.96
CA ALA A 18 33.48 -11.74 -11.71
C ALA A 18 33.31 -10.48 -12.58
N ASP A 19 32.69 -10.61 -13.76
CA ASP A 19 32.54 -9.54 -14.76
C ASP A 19 31.18 -8.83 -14.71
N GLY A 20 30.26 -9.23 -13.82
CA GLY A 20 28.90 -8.69 -13.79
C GLY A 20 28.80 -7.17 -13.61
N ALA A 21 29.66 -6.60 -12.78
CA ALA A 21 29.72 -5.16 -12.59
C ALA A 21 30.23 -4.41 -13.84
N ASN A 22 31.20 -5.00 -14.55
CA ASN A 22 31.75 -4.43 -15.79
C ASN A 22 30.68 -4.46 -16.89
N LEU A 23 29.96 -5.58 -17.05
CA LEU A 23 28.86 -5.70 -18.01
C LEU A 23 27.75 -4.67 -17.76
N GLN A 24 27.44 -4.38 -16.50
CA GLN A 24 26.46 -3.33 -16.17
C GLN A 24 26.96 -1.93 -16.56
N ALA A 25 28.22 -1.64 -16.34
CA ALA A 25 28.83 -0.39 -16.76
C ALA A 25 28.86 -0.23 -18.28
N GLU A 26 29.19 -1.32 -19.00
CA GLU A 26 29.14 -1.35 -20.47
C GLU A 26 27.75 -1.14 -21.02
N LEU A 27 26.73 -1.76 -20.39
CA LEU A 27 25.32 -1.57 -20.75
C LEU A 27 24.92 -0.09 -20.62
N VAL A 28 25.26 0.55 -19.51
CA VAL A 28 24.96 1.99 -19.28
C VAL A 28 25.71 2.86 -20.29
N ALA A 29 26.99 2.58 -20.55
CA ALA A 29 27.78 3.31 -21.55
C ALA A 29 27.21 3.16 -22.98
N ALA A 30 26.77 1.96 -23.35
CA ALA A 30 26.16 1.71 -24.65
C ALA A 30 24.80 2.39 -24.83
N ALA A 31 24.04 2.54 -23.74
CA ALA A 31 22.75 3.22 -23.76
C ALA A 31 22.89 4.74 -23.93
N GLY A 32 23.95 5.33 -23.40
CA GLY A 32 24.13 6.76 -23.41
C GLY A 32 22.94 7.48 -22.79
N ASP A 33 22.31 8.39 -23.55
CA ASP A 33 21.12 9.16 -23.11
C ASP A 33 19.80 8.41 -23.23
N MET A 34 19.80 7.19 -23.80
CA MET A 34 18.57 6.38 -23.88
C MET A 34 18.25 5.79 -22.51
N PRO A 35 17.09 6.11 -21.91
CA PRO A 35 16.74 5.59 -20.60
C PRO A 35 16.58 4.06 -20.64
N ILE A 36 17.21 3.36 -19.69
CA ILE A 36 17.10 1.92 -19.49
C ILE A 36 16.43 1.64 -18.15
N LEU A 37 15.40 0.79 -18.19
CA LEU A 37 14.83 0.14 -17.01
C LEU A 37 15.53 -1.21 -16.78
N GLY A 38 15.96 -1.46 -15.55
CA GLY A 38 16.72 -2.65 -15.19
C GLY A 38 18.24 -2.43 -15.15
N PRO A 39 19.09 -3.42 -15.50
CA PRO A 39 18.77 -4.80 -15.88
C PRO A 39 18.10 -5.65 -14.79
N ASN A 40 17.93 -6.94 -15.05
CA ASN A 40 17.31 -7.89 -14.11
C ASN A 40 15.91 -7.43 -13.66
N CYS A 41 15.04 -7.05 -14.60
CA CYS A 41 13.69 -6.61 -14.32
C CYS A 41 12.70 -7.10 -15.36
N TYR A 42 11.42 -7.23 -14.98
CA TYR A 42 10.35 -7.63 -15.90
C TYR A 42 9.76 -6.46 -16.70
N GLY A 43 10.13 -5.23 -16.38
CA GLY A 43 9.65 -4.07 -17.07
C GLY A 43 8.48 -3.39 -16.39
N PHE A 44 7.42 -3.06 -17.13
CA PHE A 44 6.32 -2.28 -16.61
C PHE A 44 4.96 -2.70 -17.16
N ILE A 45 3.92 -2.36 -16.39
CA ILE A 45 2.51 -2.44 -16.79
C ILE A 45 1.91 -1.05 -16.61
N ASN A 46 1.34 -0.49 -17.66
CA ASN A 46 0.50 0.71 -17.63
C ASN A 46 -0.96 0.28 -17.83
N ALA A 47 -1.68 0.12 -16.72
CA ALA A 47 -3.07 -0.32 -16.74
C ALA A 47 -4.05 0.79 -17.16
N LEU A 48 -3.63 2.06 -17.16
CA LEU A 48 -4.42 3.18 -17.64
C LEU A 48 -4.58 3.14 -19.17
N GLU A 49 -3.50 2.79 -19.89
CA GLU A 49 -3.50 2.72 -21.35
C GLU A 49 -3.55 1.27 -21.88
N GLY A 50 -3.42 0.26 -21.00
CA GLY A 50 -3.36 -1.15 -21.39
C GLY A 50 -2.08 -1.51 -22.11
N ALA A 51 -0.99 -0.79 -21.86
CA ALA A 51 0.33 -1.07 -22.43
C ALA A 51 1.21 -1.81 -21.42
N ALA A 52 1.90 -2.85 -21.85
CA ALA A 52 2.80 -3.59 -20.99
C ALA A 52 4.02 -4.07 -21.78
N ILE A 53 5.18 -4.01 -21.14
CA ILE A 53 6.35 -4.83 -21.43
C ILE A 53 6.54 -5.68 -20.18
N TRP A 54 6.06 -6.92 -20.23
CA TRP A 54 6.00 -7.79 -19.06
C TRP A 54 5.98 -9.26 -19.50
N PRO A 55 6.99 -10.07 -19.17
CA PRO A 55 7.13 -11.42 -19.70
C PRO A 55 6.38 -12.51 -18.91
N ASP A 56 5.69 -12.17 -17.84
CA ASP A 56 5.06 -13.13 -16.92
C ASP A 56 3.61 -12.77 -16.62
N GLN A 57 2.98 -13.55 -15.77
CA GLN A 57 1.59 -13.33 -15.34
C GLN A 57 1.47 -12.07 -14.47
N HIS A 58 0.31 -11.43 -14.51
CA HIS A 58 -0.05 -10.34 -13.62
C HIS A 58 -1.56 -10.25 -13.41
N GLY A 59 -1.97 -9.69 -12.28
CA GLY A 59 -3.39 -9.50 -11.93
C GLY A 59 -3.94 -8.11 -12.25
N CYS A 60 -3.18 -7.23 -12.91
CA CYS A 60 -3.64 -5.89 -13.24
C CYS A 60 -4.81 -5.92 -14.23
N LYS A 61 -5.78 -5.03 -14.00
CA LYS A 61 -6.91 -4.77 -14.89
C LYS A 61 -6.87 -3.31 -15.33
N ARG A 62 -7.53 -3.00 -16.44
CA ARG A 62 -7.72 -1.60 -16.89
C ARG A 62 -8.41 -0.80 -15.79
N VAL A 63 -7.87 0.39 -15.52
CA VAL A 63 -8.41 1.35 -14.55
C VAL A 63 -8.34 2.75 -15.13
N GLU A 64 -9.19 3.65 -14.66
CA GLU A 64 -9.18 5.06 -15.06
C GLU A 64 -8.19 5.88 -14.20
N ARG A 65 -8.02 5.48 -12.95
CA ARG A 65 -7.08 6.04 -11.98
C ARG A 65 -6.70 4.97 -10.96
N GLY A 66 -5.58 5.14 -10.29
CA GLY A 66 -5.13 4.15 -9.32
C GLY A 66 -3.79 4.48 -8.71
N VAL A 67 -3.25 3.53 -7.96
CA VAL A 67 -1.92 3.65 -7.35
C VAL A 67 -0.82 3.21 -8.33
N ALA A 68 0.38 3.77 -8.18
CA ALA A 68 1.55 3.26 -8.84
C ALA A 68 2.36 2.39 -7.86
N ILE A 69 2.79 1.21 -8.29
CA ILE A 69 3.62 0.30 -7.50
C ILE A 69 4.96 0.12 -8.22
N LEU A 70 6.04 0.48 -7.52
CA LEU A 70 7.39 0.27 -8.01
C LEU A 70 8.08 -0.75 -7.08
N ALA A 71 8.57 -1.84 -7.66
CA ALA A 71 9.25 -2.89 -6.89
C ALA A 71 10.64 -3.16 -7.46
N GLN A 72 11.63 -3.31 -6.58
CA GLN A 72 12.97 -3.73 -7.01
C GLN A 72 13.00 -5.22 -7.36
N SER A 73 12.06 -6.01 -6.82
CA SER A 73 11.86 -7.41 -7.17
C SER A 73 10.67 -7.60 -8.10
N SER A 74 10.90 -8.25 -9.25
CA SER A 74 9.84 -8.59 -10.20
C SER A 74 8.85 -9.61 -9.63
N ASN A 75 9.31 -10.60 -8.86
CA ASN A 75 8.45 -11.59 -8.22
C ASN A 75 7.54 -10.96 -7.15
N ILE A 76 8.03 -9.99 -6.40
CA ILE A 76 7.19 -9.23 -5.47
C ILE A 76 6.16 -8.42 -6.25
N ALA A 77 6.53 -7.79 -7.36
CA ALA A 77 5.57 -7.08 -8.21
C ALA A 77 4.45 -7.99 -8.73
N ILE A 78 4.77 -9.19 -9.21
CA ILE A 78 3.77 -10.20 -9.59
C ILE A 78 2.81 -10.46 -8.42
N ASN A 79 3.36 -10.81 -7.25
CA ASN A 79 2.58 -11.13 -6.06
C ASN A 79 1.64 -9.98 -5.67
N LEU A 80 2.13 -8.74 -5.67
CA LEU A 80 1.34 -7.54 -5.35
C LEU A 80 0.16 -7.36 -6.31
N THR A 81 0.34 -7.64 -7.61
CA THR A 81 -0.74 -7.51 -8.60
C THR A 81 -1.81 -8.59 -8.50
N MET A 82 -1.45 -9.78 -7.99
CA MET A 82 -2.36 -10.93 -7.92
C MET A 82 -3.22 -10.97 -6.65
N GLN A 83 -3.01 -10.06 -5.71
CA GLN A 83 -3.83 -9.98 -4.50
C GLN A 83 -5.27 -9.54 -4.82
N LYS A 84 -6.24 -10.31 -4.33
CA LYS A 84 -7.67 -10.01 -4.51
C LYS A 84 -8.16 -9.04 -3.43
N ARG A 85 -7.71 -7.77 -3.51
CA ARG A 85 -8.01 -6.74 -2.50
C ARG A 85 -8.75 -5.53 -3.04
N ALA A 86 -9.24 -5.59 -4.27
CA ALA A 86 -9.93 -4.48 -4.95
C ALA A 86 -9.13 -3.17 -4.97
N LEU A 87 -7.79 -3.25 -5.05
CA LEU A 87 -6.91 -2.09 -5.19
C LEU A 87 -6.76 -1.75 -6.68
N PRO A 88 -7.18 -0.56 -7.15
CA PRO A 88 -6.91 -0.10 -8.50
C PRO A 88 -5.43 0.23 -8.67
N ILE A 89 -4.74 -0.54 -9.52
CA ILE A 89 -3.33 -0.34 -9.82
C ILE A 89 -3.21 0.29 -11.21
N ALA A 90 -2.74 1.53 -11.26
CA ALA A 90 -2.53 2.29 -12.50
C ALA A 90 -1.21 1.90 -13.21
N TYR A 91 -0.16 1.77 -12.42
CA TYR A 91 1.17 1.42 -12.90
C TYR A 91 1.83 0.36 -12.03
N VAL A 92 2.52 -0.57 -12.65
CA VAL A 92 3.49 -1.46 -12.00
C VAL A 92 4.82 -1.31 -12.72
N VAL A 93 5.90 -1.11 -11.98
CA VAL A 93 7.24 -1.06 -12.52
C VAL A 93 8.15 -1.97 -11.71
N ALA A 94 8.77 -2.95 -12.38
CA ALA A 94 9.86 -3.73 -11.83
C ALA A 94 11.17 -2.99 -12.13
N CYS A 95 11.85 -2.48 -11.10
CA CYS A 95 13.01 -1.60 -11.27
C CYS A 95 14.32 -2.37 -11.51
N GLY A 96 14.40 -3.62 -11.03
CA GLY A 96 15.61 -4.46 -11.14
C GLY A 96 16.83 -3.81 -10.47
N ASN A 97 17.98 -3.89 -11.12
CA ASN A 97 19.25 -3.38 -10.60
C ASN A 97 19.34 -1.84 -10.58
N MET A 98 18.46 -1.15 -11.32
CA MET A 98 18.47 0.31 -11.42
C MET A 98 19.82 0.88 -11.88
N ALA A 99 20.40 0.26 -12.91
CA ALA A 99 21.76 0.59 -13.35
C ALA A 99 21.92 2.04 -13.86
N GLN A 100 20.88 2.57 -14.50
CA GLN A 100 20.85 3.94 -15.01
C GLN A 100 19.67 4.73 -14.45
N THR A 101 18.46 4.15 -14.47
CA THR A 101 17.24 4.83 -14.02
C THR A 101 16.84 4.29 -12.66
N SER A 102 16.86 5.16 -11.64
CA SER A 102 16.54 4.79 -10.27
C SER A 102 15.03 4.67 -10.02
N GLN A 103 14.65 3.96 -8.96
CA GLN A 103 13.27 3.88 -8.49
C GLN A 103 12.69 5.27 -8.14
N ALA A 104 13.51 6.15 -7.56
CA ALA A 104 13.10 7.51 -7.22
C ALA A 104 12.83 8.35 -8.47
N GLN A 105 13.66 8.24 -9.51
CA GLN A 105 13.46 8.94 -10.78
C GLN A 105 12.19 8.48 -11.49
N ILE A 106 11.93 7.17 -11.53
CA ILE A 106 10.70 6.61 -12.09
C ILE A 106 9.48 7.13 -11.32
N ALA A 107 9.54 7.09 -9.98
CA ALA A 107 8.45 7.60 -9.14
C ALA A 107 8.19 9.10 -9.40
N MET A 108 9.25 9.92 -9.53
CA MET A 108 9.11 11.34 -9.88
C MET A 108 8.44 11.57 -11.24
N ALA A 109 8.71 10.71 -12.23
CA ALA A 109 8.03 10.77 -13.52
C ALA A 109 6.54 10.42 -13.41
N LEU A 110 6.19 9.37 -12.63
CA LEU A 110 4.81 8.95 -12.42
C LEU A 110 3.98 9.95 -11.61
N LEU A 111 4.61 10.81 -10.80
CA LEU A 111 3.93 11.93 -10.14
C LEU A 111 3.37 12.97 -11.13
N GLU A 112 3.80 12.97 -12.38
CA GLU A 112 3.25 13.89 -13.40
C GLU A 112 1.90 13.43 -13.97
N ASP A 113 1.54 12.15 -13.81
CA ASP A 113 0.23 11.65 -14.22
C ASP A 113 -0.81 11.94 -13.13
N PRO A 114 -1.81 12.81 -13.37
CA PRO A 114 -2.82 13.17 -12.38
C PRO A 114 -3.75 12.01 -12.00
N ARG A 115 -3.70 10.90 -12.72
CA ARG A 115 -4.47 9.69 -12.42
C ARG A 115 -3.80 8.81 -11.36
N VAL A 116 -2.53 9.10 -11.00
CA VAL A 116 -1.81 8.42 -9.90
C VAL A 116 -2.22 9.04 -8.57
N THR A 117 -2.75 8.22 -7.66
CA THR A 117 -3.35 8.67 -6.41
C THR A 117 -2.47 8.44 -5.18
N ALA A 118 -1.58 7.46 -5.24
CA ALA A 118 -0.54 7.18 -4.26
C ALA A 118 0.58 6.38 -4.93
N ILE A 119 1.78 6.40 -4.36
CA ILE A 119 2.90 5.58 -4.85
C ILE A 119 3.34 4.62 -3.77
N GLY A 120 3.35 3.33 -4.10
CA GLY A 120 3.87 2.24 -3.30
C GLY A 120 5.27 1.84 -3.77
N LEU A 121 6.21 1.71 -2.84
CA LEU A 121 7.62 1.48 -3.08
C LEU A 121 8.08 0.23 -2.32
N HIS A 122 8.34 -0.88 -3.03
CA HIS A 122 9.08 -2.01 -2.45
C HIS A 122 10.57 -1.76 -2.64
N ILE A 123 11.29 -1.63 -1.52
CA ILE A 123 12.67 -1.14 -1.49
C ILE A 123 13.60 -2.20 -0.90
N GLU A 124 14.61 -2.59 -1.65
CA GLU A 124 15.75 -3.41 -1.20
C GLU A 124 16.94 -2.52 -0.85
N GLY A 125 17.24 -1.52 -1.68
CA GLY A 125 18.27 -0.51 -1.47
C GLY A 125 17.83 0.86 -1.99
N PHE A 126 18.37 1.93 -1.41
CA PHE A 126 17.96 3.30 -1.77
C PHE A 126 18.73 3.89 -2.96
N GLY A 127 19.98 3.47 -3.20
CA GLY A 127 20.85 4.18 -4.14
C GLY A 127 21.16 5.59 -3.66
N ASP A 128 21.03 6.58 -4.55
CA ASP A 128 21.30 8.00 -4.21
C ASP A 128 20.19 8.60 -3.35
N THR A 129 20.52 8.98 -2.13
CA THR A 129 19.59 9.59 -1.17
C THR A 129 19.13 11.00 -1.57
N ALA A 130 19.86 11.70 -2.43
CA ALA A 130 19.45 13.01 -2.93
C ALA A 130 18.23 12.90 -3.84
N GLU A 131 18.13 11.85 -4.65
CA GLU A 131 16.96 11.59 -5.48
C GLU A 131 15.72 11.28 -4.65
N TRP A 132 15.88 10.56 -3.54
CA TRP A 132 14.78 10.29 -2.61
C TRP A 132 14.27 11.56 -1.94
N HIS A 133 15.19 12.48 -1.64
CA HIS A 133 14.81 13.79 -1.10
C HIS A 133 14.01 14.60 -2.13
N ALA A 134 14.47 14.64 -3.38
CA ALA A 134 13.76 15.29 -4.48
C ALA A 134 12.37 14.68 -4.72
N LEU A 135 12.27 13.34 -4.70
CA LEU A 135 11.00 12.63 -4.80
C LEU A 135 10.03 13.03 -3.68
N ALA A 136 10.51 13.05 -2.43
CA ALA A 136 9.69 13.39 -1.27
C ALA A 136 9.15 14.82 -1.35
N LEU A 137 9.99 15.79 -1.72
CA LEU A 137 9.57 17.18 -1.93
C LEU A 137 8.52 17.31 -3.04
N LYS A 138 8.75 16.64 -4.17
CA LYS A 138 7.83 16.67 -5.31
C LYS A 138 6.48 16.03 -4.97
N ALA A 139 6.50 14.87 -4.29
CA ALA A 139 5.30 14.18 -3.85
C ALA A 139 4.49 15.03 -2.86
N ALA A 140 5.17 15.67 -1.89
CA ALA A 140 4.55 16.58 -0.94
C ALA A 140 3.90 17.79 -1.63
N ALA A 141 4.58 18.40 -2.60
CA ALA A 141 4.06 19.53 -3.36
C ALA A 141 2.81 19.18 -4.18
N LYS A 142 2.71 17.93 -4.64
CA LYS A 142 1.55 17.41 -5.39
C LYS A 142 0.47 16.80 -4.48
N GLY A 143 0.72 16.68 -3.18
CA GLY A 143 -0.21 16.03 -2.25
C GLY A 143 -0.35 14.51 -2.45
N ILE A 144 0.57 13.86 -3.18
CA ILE A 144 0.53 12.42 -3.46
C ILE A 144 1.31 11.67 -2.39
N PRO A 145 0.66 10.79 -1.61
CA PRO A 145 1.34 10.04 -0.54
C PRO A 145 2.27 8.95 -1.09
N LEU A 146 3.38 8.74 -0.36
CA LEU A 146 4.35 7.69 -0.60
C LEU A 146 4.29 6.65 0.52
N VAL A 147 4.24 5.36 0.16
CA VAL A 147 4.24 4.23 1.11
C VAL A 147 5.39 3.29 0.77
N ALA A 148 6.20 2.95 1.77
CA ALA A 148 7.35 2.09 1.60
C ALA A 148 7.18 0.74 2.31
N LEU A 149 7.45 -0.33 1.58
CA LEU A 149 7.71 -1.67 2.10
C LEU A 149 9.21 -1.93 1.97
N LYS A 150 9.98 -1.60 3.02
CA LYS A 150 11.45 -1.76 3.04
C LYS A 150 11.83 -3.11 3.64
N VAL A 151 12.47 -3.94 2.84
CA VAL A 151 13.05 -5.22 3.26
C VAL A 151 14.49 -5.07 3.78
N GLY A 152 15.10 -6.14 4.29
CA GLY A 152 16.44 -6.11 4.88
C GLY A 152 16.47 -5.67 6.34
N LYS A 153 15.48 -6.13 7.16
CA LYS A 153 15.44 -5.84 8.60
C LYS A 153 16.40 -6.73 9.40
N SER A 154 16.43 -8.03 9.10
CA SER A 154 17.28 -9.01 9.78
C SER A 154 18.64 -9.13 9.09
N GLU A 155 19.65 -9.65 9.80
CA GLU A 155 20.98 -9.94 9.23
C GLU A 155 20.89 -10.89 8.03
N HIS A 156 20.05 -11.92 8.10
CA HIS A 156 19.81 -12.84 7.00
C HIS A 156 19.20 -12.14 5.79
N ALA A 157 18.24 -11.24 6.01
CA ALA A 157 17.63 -10.47 4.93
C ALA A 157 18.60 -9.45 4.32
N GLN A 158 19.49 -8.85 5.14
CA GLN A 158 20.53 -7.95 4.66
C GLN A 158 21.55 -8.70 3.80
N ALA A 159 22.00 -9.87 4.24
CA ALA A 159 22.91 -10.73 3.46
C ALA A 159 22.29 -11.13 2.11
N ALA A 160 21.00 -11.53 2.10
CA ALA A 160 20.27 -11.84 0.88
C ALA A 160 20.18 -10.61 -0.06
N THR A 161 19.86 -9.43 0.47
CA THR A 161 19.76 -8.19 -0.34
C THR A 161 21.10 -7.83 -0.98
N VAL A 162 22.22 -7.91 -0.23
CA VAL A 162 23.56 -7.63 -0.76
C VAL A 162 23.91 -8.59 -1.89
N SER A 163 23.59 -9.88 -1.74
CA SER A 163 23.87 -10.89 -2.78
C SER A 163 23.03 -10.72 -4.04
N HIS A 164 21.83 -10.14 -3.94
CA HIS A 164 20.89 -10.04 -5.07
C HIS A 164 20.91 -8.70 -5.82
N THR A 165 21.26 -7.61 -5.15
CA THR A 165 21.15 -6.27 -5.76
C THR A 165 22.47 -5.50 -5.80
N ALA A 166 23.54 -6.06 -5.23
CA ALA A 166 24.85 -5.37 -5.02
C ALA A 166 24.70 -3.99 -4.32
N SER A 167 23.49 -3.67 -3.85
CA SER A 167 23.25 -2.40 -3.15
C SER A 167 23.39 -2.58 -1.65
N LEU A 168 24.01 -1.61 -0.99
CA LEU A 168 24.04 -1.54 0.47
C LEU A 168 22.59 -1.35 0.95
N ALA A 169 22.02 -2.41 1.54
CA ALA A 169 20.65 -2.37 2.11
C ALA A 169 20.49 -1.27 3.18
N GLY A 170 21.61 -0.74 3.69
CA GLY A 170 21.65 0.16 4.83
C GLY A 170 21.20 -0.55 6.13
N SER A 171 21.51 0.05 7.27
CA SER A 171 20.98 -0.48 8.53
C SER A 171 19.48 -0.25 8.61
N HIS A 172 18.77 -1.16 9.30
CA HIS A 172 17.32 -1.02 9.55
C HIS A 172 16.98 0.32 10.22
N ALA A 173 17.80 0.75 11.18
CA ALA A 173 17.64 2.02 11.87
C ALA A 173 17.84 3.21 10.92
N GLY A 174 18.87 3.17 10.07
CA GLY A 174 19.14 4.21 9.07
C GLY A 174 18.01 4.32 8.04
N ALA A 175 17.48 3.19 7.55
CA ALA A 175 16.34 3.17 6.65
C ALA A 175 15.09 3.77 7.30
N ASN A 176 14.82 3.46 8.57
CA ASN A 176 13.71 4.06 9.32
C ASN A 176 13.87 5.58 9.45
N ALA A 177 15.06 6.03 9.86
CA ALA A 177 15.35 7.45 10.03
C ALA A 177 15.22 8.22 8.70
N LEU A 178 15.70 7.65 7.60
CA LEU A 178 15.59 8.25 6.28
C LEU A 178 14.12 8.37 5.85
N LEU A 179 13.35 7.28 5.89
CA LEU A 179 11.94 7.30 5.48
C LEU A 179 11.10 8.25 6.36
N ALA A 180 11.33 8.25 7.67
CA ALA A 180 10.67 9.17 8.59
C ALA A 180 11.01 10.65 8.27
N ARG A 181 12.28 10.97 8.02
CA ARG A 181 12.72 12.31 7.61
C ARG A 181 12.10 12.76 6.30
N LEU A 182 11.90 11.84 5.36
CA LEU A 182 11.30 12.11 4.07
C LEU A 182 9.77 12.16 4.10
N GLY A 183 9.14 11.85 5.24
CA GLY A 183 7.68 11.77 5.35
C GLY A 183 7.07 10.62 4.56
N ILE A 184 7.85 9.57 4.28
CA ILE A 184 7.41 8.36 3.58
C ILE A 184 6.92 7.37 4.61
N ALA A 185 5.63 6.99 4.54
CA ALA A 185 5.04 6.02 5.44
C ALA A 185 5.67 4.63 5.23
N ARG A 186 6.14 4.00 6.33
CA ARG A 186 6.70 2.66 6.28
C ARG A 186 5.72 1.63 6.85
N VAL A 187 5.49 0.56 6.12
CA VAL A 187 4.65 -0.56 6.54
C VAL A 187 5.46 -1.87 6.64
N PRO A 188 5.03 -2.82 7.50
CA PRO A 188 5.84 -3.98 7.84
C PRO A 188 5.74 -5.15 6.85
N ASP A 189 4.64 -5.24 6.10
CA ASP A 189 4.26 -6.42 5.32
C ASP A 189 3.40 -6.07 4.10
N ILE A 190 3.21 -7.05 3.22
CA ILE A 190 2.42 -6.91 1.98
C ILE A 190 0.94 -6.58 2.25
N PRO A 191 0.24 -7.25 3.16
CA PRO A 191 -1.14 -6.87 3.49
C PRO A 191 -1.27 -5.42 3.91
N SER A 192 -0.46 -4.97 4.86
CA SER A 192 -0.44 -3.56 5.31
C SER A 192 -0.10 -2.59 4.17
N PHE A 193 0.81 -2.97 3.27
CA PHE A 193 1.19 -2.16 2.12
C PHE A 193 0.01 -1.92 1.17
N LEU A 194 -0.68 -2.99 0.79
CA LEU A 194 -1.80 -2.90 -0.15
C LEU A 194 -3.03 -2.22 0.46
N GLU A 195 -3.35 -2.51 1.73
CA GLU A 195 -4.48 -1.87 2.42
C GLU A 195 -4.22 -0.38 2.68
N THR A 196 -2.99 0.01 3.02
CA THR A 196 -2.62 1.42 3.14
C THR A 196 -2.75 2.15 1.81
N LEU A 197 -2.27 1.57 0.71
CA LEU A 197 -2.42 2.14 -0.63
C LEU A 197 -3.90 2.25 -1.04
N LYS A 198 -4.73 1.24 -0.70
CA LYS A 198 -6.16 1.27 -0.96
C LYS A 198 -6.87 2.38 -0.18
N LEU A 199 -6.57 2.53 1.10
CA LEU A 199 -7.09 3.61 1.92
C LEU A 199 -6.73 4.98 1.32
N LEU A 200 -5.46 5.19 0.99
CA LEU A 200 -4.97 6.44 0.41
C LEU A 200 -5.57 6.73 -0.97
N HIS A 201 -5.84 5.69 -1.78
CA HIS A 201 -6.52 5.84 -3.06
C HIS A 201 -7.98 6.26 -2.90
N THR A 202 -8.69 5.67 -1.92
CA THR A 202 -10.14 5.81 -1.76
C THR A 202 -10.53 7.09 -1.03
N VAL A 203 -9.87 7.37 0.10
CA VAL A 203 -10.21 8.51 0.98
C VAL A 203 -9.08 9.54 1.12
N GLY A 204 -7.87 9.21 0.68
CA GLY A 204 -6.72 10.09 0.86
C GLY A 204 -6.14 10.04 2.27
N ARG A 205 -5.53 11.13 2.69
CA ARG A 205 -4.98 11.28 4.05
C ARG A 205 -6.11 11.59 5.02
N LEU A 206 -6.09 10.92 6.17
CA LEU A 206 -7.04 11.23 7.25
C LEU A 206 -6.56 12.46 8.04
N ASP A 207 -7.49 13.36 8.34
CA ASP A 207 -7.19 14.61 9.08
C ASP A 207 -6.97 14.36 10.57
N THR A 208 -7.52 13.26 11.09
CA THR A 208 -7.42 12.90 12.51
C THR A 208 -7.01 11.44 12.68
N GLN A 209 -6.52 11.11 13.87
CA GLN A 209 -6.17 9.74 14.27
C GLN A 209 -7.30 9.07 15.07
N SER A 210 -8.51 9.63 15.02
CA SER A 210 -9.68 9.10 15.69
C SER A 210 -10.39 8.07 14.80
N LEU A 211 -10.80 6.97 15.43
CA LEU A 211 -11.41 5.83 14.78
C LEU A 211 -12.70 5.45 15.50
N ALA A 212 -13.74 5.14 14.75
CA ALA A 212 -14.86 4.36 15.25
C ALA A 212 -14.87 2.99 14.57
N THR A 213 -15.24 1.95 15.28
CA THR A 213 -15.46 0.64 14.67
C THR A 213 -16.82 0.08 15.02
N ILE A 214 -17.40 -0.64 14.10
CA ILE A 214 -18.72 -1.25 14.23
C ILE A 214 -18.65 -2.70 13.74
N SER A 215 -19.15 -3.60 14.57
CA SER A 215 -19.19 -5.03 14.28
C SER A 215 -20.41 -5.67 14.93
N CYS A 216 -20.76 -6.88 14.52
CA CYS A 216 -21.84 -7.65 15.13
C CYS A 216 -21.37 -8.57 16.29
N SER A 217 -20.13 -8.43 16.71
CA SER A 217 -19.48 -9.32 17.68
C SER A 217 -18.58 -8.56 18.63
N GLY A 218 -18.72 -8.84 19.93
CA GLY A 218 -17.83 -8.31 20.96
C GLY A 218 -16.38 -8.79 20.81
N GLY A 219 -16.15 -9.93 20.20
CA GLY A 219 -14.82 -10.43 19.85
C GLY A 219 -14.12 -9.55 18.84
N GLU A 220 -14.81 -9.11 17.79
CA GLU A 220 -14.30 -8.21 16.77
C GLU A 220 -14.06 -6.79 17.33
N ALA A 221 -14.97 -6.28 18.14
CA ALA A 221 -14.82 -5.00 18.81
C ALA A 221 -13.57 -4.98 19.71
N SER A 222 -13.37 -6.06 20.49
CA SER A 222 -12.18 -6.24 21.35
C SER A 222 -10.90 -6.34 20.53
N LEU A 223 -10.91 -7.13 19.45
CA LEU A 223 -9.75 -7.30 18.56
C LEU A 223 -9.37 -5.98 17.87
N ALA A 224 -10.35 -5.17 17.48
CA ALA A 224 -10.11 -3.83 16.94
C ALA A 224 -9.43 -2.91 17.96
N ALA A 225 -9.90 -2.91 19.20
CA ALA A 225 -9.29 -2.15 20.30
C ALA A 225 -7.86 -2.61 20.59
N ASP A 226 -7.62 -3.91 20.69
CA ASP A 226 -6.29 -4.48 20.94
C ASP A 226 -5.33 -4.20 19.79
N THR A 227 -5.81 -4.26 18.54
CA THR A 227 -5.00 -3.94 17.35
C THR A 227 -4.58 -2.47 17.34
N ALA A 228 -5.42 -1.57 17.83
CA ALA A 228 -5.10 -0.14 17.93
C ALA A 228 -4.22 0.20 19.14
N HIS A 229 -4.17 -0.67 20.15
CA HIS A 229 -3.39 -0.44 21.37
C HIS A 229 -1.90 -0.18 21.09
N GLY A 230 -1.35 0.85 21.71
CA GLY A 230 0.06 1.25 21.51
C GLY A 230 0.35 1.92 20.15
N ARG A 231 -0.67 2.17 19.35
CA ARG A 231 -0.58 2.94 18.10
C ARG A 231 -1.09 4.36 18.31
N ALA A 232 -0.79 5.26 17.39
CA ALA A 232 -1.28 6.63 17.42
C ALA A 232 -2.75 6.69 16.92
N LEU A 233 -3.62 5.87 17.51
CA LEU A 233 -5.05 5.81 17.22
C LEU A 233 -5.83 5.98 18.51
N SER A 234 -7.00 6.61 18.41
CA SER A 234 -7.92 6.80 19.53
C SER A 234 -9.35 6.42 19.16
N PHE A 235 -10.09 5.89 20.12
CA PHE A 235 -11.53 5.67 20.03
C PHE A 235 -12.22 6.75 20.86
N PRO A 236 -12.69 7.86 20.27
CA PRO A 236 -13.38 8.89 21.03
C PRO A 236 -14.67 8.33 21.62
N PRO A 237 -15.08 8.81 22.82
CA PRO A 237 -16.37 8.45 23.37
C PRO A 237 -17.50 8.96 22.48
N LEU A 238 -18.60 8.23 22.44
CA LEU A 238 -19.78 8.62 21.67
C LEU A 238 -20.34 9.97 22.19
N SER A 239 -20.65 10.88 21.28
CA SER A 239 -21.35 12.12 21.59
C SER A 239 -22.79 11.85 22.06
N ALA A 240 -23.44 12.85 22.68
CA ALA A 240 -24.83 12.73 23.11
C ALA A 240 -25.77 12.46 21.90
N ALA A 241 -25.50 13.08 20.76
CA ALA A 241 -26.27 12.88 19.55
C ALA A 241 -26.11 11.43 18.99
N GLN A 242 -24.87 10.93 18.95
CA GLN A 242 -24.59 9.54 18.55
C GLN A 242 -25.27 8.54 19.49
N ARG A 243 -25.20 8.76 20.81
CA ARG A 243 -25.88 7.89 21.80
C ARG A 243 -27.38 7.87 21.60
N ALA A 244 -28.01 9.01 21.36
CA ALA A 244 -29.46 9.08 21.11
C ALA A 244 -29.85 8.32 19.85
N ALA A 245 -29.16 8.59 18.72
CA ALA A 245 -29.45 7.93 17.45
C ALA A 245 -29.19 6.41 17.51
N LEU A 246 -28.09 6.00 18.13
CA LEU A 246 -27.79 4.58 18.35
C LEU A 246 -28.81 3.90 19.26
N PHE A 247 -29.31 4.60 20.30
CA PHE A 247 -30.35 4.06 21.16
C PHE A 247 -31.67 3.86 20.41
N ASP A 248 -32.03 4.81 19.56
CA ASP A 248 -33.23 4.70 18.71
C ASP A 248 -33.13 3.52 17.73
N ALA A 249 -31.96 3.31 17.14
CA ALA A 249 -31.73 2.21 16.19
C ALA A 249 -31.62 0.84 16.88
N LEU A 250 -30.90 0.73 18.00
CA LEU A 250 -30.53 -0.53 18.65
C LEU A 250 -31.37 -0.90 19.86
N GLY A 251 -32.00 0.09 20.49
CA GLY A 251 -32.76 -0.08 21.70
C GLY A 251 -31.91 -0.31 22.95
N PRO A 252 -32.54 -0.66 24.10
CA PRO A 252 -31.87 -0.71 25.40
C PRO A 252 -31.02 -1.96 25.66
N LYS A 253 -30.98 -2.92 24.74
CA LYS A 253 -30.28 -4.20 24.91
C LYS A 253 -28.80 -4.15 24.53
N VAL A 254 -28.36 -3.08 23.85
CA VAL A 254 -27.00 -2.92 23.34
C VAL A 254 -26.24 -1.90 24.18
N ALA A 255 -25.06 -2.25 24.62
CA ALA A 255 -24.14 -1.32 25.27
C ALA A 255 -23.55 -0.34 24.26
N LEU A 256 -23.86 0.94 24.38
CA LEU A 256 -23.40 1.97 23.44
C LEU A 256 -22.00 2.42 23.80
N ALA A 257 -21.03 2.00 23.00
CA ALA A 257 -19.60 2.28 23.16
C ALA A 257 -18.91 2.47 21.78
N ASN A 258 -17.67 2.91 21.80
CA ASN A 258 -16.77 2.87 20.64
C ASN A 258 -15.46 2.19 21.10
N PRO A 259 -15.11 1.03 20.57
CA PRO A 259 -15.74 0.19 19.52
C PRO A 259 -17.20 -0.20 19.82
N LEU A 260 -18.05 -0.26 18.77
CA LEU A 260 -19.45 -0.66 18.91
C LEU A 260 -19.63 -2.12 18.47
N ASP A 261 -20.16 -2.93 19.41
CA ASP A 261 -20.76 -4.22 19.10
C ASP A 261 -22.28 -4.03 19.05
N TYR A 262 -22.87 -4.06 17.84
CA TYR A 262 -24.32 -3.90 17.67
C TYR A 262 -25.09 -5.19 17.87
N HIS A 263 -24.37 -6.32 18.13
CA HIS A 263 -24.94 -7.67 18.22
C HIS A 263 -25.68 -8.12 16.97
N THR A 264 -26.23 -9.32 16.98
CA THR A 264 -27.01 -9.87 15.86
C THR A 264 -28.49 -9.52 15.90
N TYR A 265 -28.92 -8.66 16.85
CA TYR A 265 -30.37 -8.37 17.02
C TYR A 265 -31.02 -7.67 15.83
N ILE A 266 -30.24 -6.90 15.08
CA ILE A 266 -30.70 -6.18 13.89
C ILE A 266 -30.21 -6.85 12.59
N TRP A 267 -29.63 -8.03 12.67
CA TRP A 267 -29.12 -8.73 11.48
C TRP A 267 -30.22 -8.96 10.48
N ARG A 268 -29.96 -8.67 9.20
CA ARG A 268 -30.92 -8.68 8.07
C ARG A 268 -31.97 -7.55 8.10
N ASP A 269 -32.04 -6.71 9.12
CA ASP A 269 -32.80 -5.49 9.07
C ASP A 269 -31.90 -4.37 8.52
N THR A 270 -31.83 -4.31 7.18
CA THR A 270 -30.93 -3.39 6.47
C THR A 270 -31.18 -1.93 6.87
N ALA A 271 -32.44 -1.54 7.10
CA ALA A 271 -32.78 -0.18 7.53
C ALA A 271 -32.16 0.15 8.89
N ARG A 272 -32.36 -0.71 9.89
CA ARG A 272 -31.75 -0.52 11.21
C ARG A 272 -30.24 -0.60 11.19
N MET A 273 -29.66 -1.49 10.40
CA MET A 273 -28.22 -1.55 10.20
C MET A 273 -27.69 -0.24 9.60
N SER A 274 -28.35 0.31 8.58
CA SER A 274 -28.01 1.59 7.97
C SER A 274 -28.07 2.74 8.96
N ASP A 275 -29.18 2.85 9.72
CA ASP A 275 -29.33 3.86 10.78
C ASP A 275 -28.23 3.75 11.84
N THR A 276 -27.87 2.53 12.22
CA THR A 276 -26.78 2.27 13.19
C THR A 276 -25.43 2.71 12.64
N PHE A 277 -25.13 2.38 11.39
CA PHE A 277 -23.86 2.75 10.75
C PHE A 277 -23.74 4.26 10.56
N ALA A 278 -24.83 4.90 10.11
CA ALA A 278 -24.91 6.34 9.97
C ALA A 278 -24.78 7.07 11.32
N ALA A 279 -25.42 6.56 12.37
CA ALA A 279 -25.35 7.13 13.71
C ALA A 279 -23.94 7.11 14.31
N LEU A 280 -23.14 6.09 13.99
CA LEU A 280 -21.75 6.00 14.46
C LEU A 280 -20.81 6.89 13.63
N ALA A 281 -21.08 7.02 12.33
CA ALA A 281 -20.31 7.88 11.46
C ALA A 281 -20.59 9.36 11.81
N GLY A 282 -19.56 10.08 12.22
CA GLY A 282 -19.71 11.47 12.65
C GLY A 282 -18.42 12.27 12.47
N PRO A 283 -18.49 13.60 12.60
CA PRO A 283 -17.35 14.48 12.43
C PRO A 283 -16.28 14.29 13.52
N GLU A 284 -16.61 13.59 14.59
CA GLU A 284 -15.70 13.30 15.72
C GLU A 284 -14.63 12.26 15.35
N THR A 285 -14.85 11.49 14.27
CA THR A 285 -13.95 10.43 13.85
C THR A 285 -13.37 10.70 12.47
N GLY A 286 -12.07 10.40 12.30
CA GLY A 286 -11.42 10.48 11.00
C GLY A 286 -11.87 9.37 10.06
N MET A 287 -12.27 8.22 10.62
CA MET A 287 -12.77 7.07 9.86
C MET A 287 -13.69 6.22 10.74
N THR A 288 -14.77 5.72 10.14
CA THR A 288 -15.59 4.64 10.70
C THR A 288 -15.32 3.35 9.93
N LEU A 289 -14.95 2.30 10.64
CA LEU A 289 -14.63 0.99 10.08
C LEU A 289 -15.75 -0.01 10.40
N ALA A 290 -16.47 -0.46 9.39
CA ALA A 290 -17.38 -1.59 9.50
C ALA A 290 -16.60 -2.89 9.33
N ILE A 291 -16.65 -3.77 10.34
CA ILE A 291 -16.01 -5.08 10.34
C ILE A 291 -17.09 -6.11 10.04
N VAL A 292 -16.95 -6.78 8.89
CA VAL A 292 -17.94 -7.74 8.40
C VAL A 292 -17.21 -8.96 7.83
N ASP A 293 -17.53 -10.13 8.34
CA ASP A 293 -17.07 -11.39 7.78
C ASP A 293 -17.96 -11.82 6.61
N TYR A 294 -17.35 -12.21 5.50
CA TYR A 294 -18.05 -12.81 4.37
C TYR A 294 -17.63 -14.27 4.23
N PRO A 295 -18.37 -15.22 4.80
CA PRO A 295 -17.99 -16.63 4.74
C PRO A 295 -18.05 -17.14 3.30
N HIS A 296 -17.10 -17.99 2.93
CA HIS A 296 -17.03 -18.58 1.59
C HIS A 296 -18.22 -19.52 1.30
N THR A 297 -18.84 -20.04 2.34
CA THR A 297 -19.94 -20.99 2.23
C THR A 297 -21.29 -20.33 2.00
N ASP A 298 -21.51 -19.12 2.50
CA ASP A 298 -22.77 -18.38 2.37
C ASP A 298 -22.53 -16.86 2.47
N ALA A 299 -21.86 -16.31 1.48
CA ALA A 299 -21.63 -14.87 1.41
C ALA A 299 -22.93 -14.07 1.15
N ALA A 300 -23.94 -14.70 0.56
CA ALA A 300 -25.19 -14.01 0.23
C ALA A 300 -25.99 -13.60 1.47
N ASP A 301 -25.94 -14.39 2.54
CA ASP A 301 -26.59 -14.06 3.81
C ASP A 301 -26.00 -12.81 4.48
N TRP A 302 -24.78 -12.41 4.08
CA TRP A 302 -24.05 -11.26 4.62
C TRP A 302 -24.16 -10.01 3.72
N ALA A 303 -24.86 -10.11 2.60
CA ALA A 303 -25.06 -8.99 1.67
C ALA A 303 -25.78 -7.79 2.32
N CYS A 304 -26.64 -8.05 3.32
CA CYS A 304 -27.33 -7.00 4.08
C CYS A 304 -26.37 -5.97 4.72
N ALA A 305 -25.17 -6.38 5.10
CA ALA A 305 -24.18 -5.44 5.65
C ALA A 305 -23.63 -4.49 4.57
N THR A 306 -23.40 -4.98 3.36
CA THR A 306 -23.01 -4.14 2.21
C THR A 306 -24.15 -3.19 1.84
N GLU A 307 -25.39 -3.68 1.76
CA GLU A 307 -26.57 -2.86 1.46
C GLU A 307 -26.80 -1.76 2.49
N ALA A 308 -26.51 -2.04 3.77
CA ALA A 308 -26.65 -1.06 4.85
C ALA A 308 -25.59 0.06 4.81
N VAL A 309 -24.45 -0.16 4.15
CA VAL A 309 -23.37 0.85 4.00
C VAL A 309 -23.60 1.73 2.78
N LEU A 310 -24.28 1.21 1.74
CA LEU A 310 -24.55 1.92 0.49
C LEU A 310 -25.77 2.84 0.60
#